data_7f2f466055906037c37a509b17487d34
#
_entry.id   7f2f466055906037c37a509b17487d34
#
_cell.length_a   1.000
_cell.length_b   1.000
_cell.length_c   1.000
_cell.angle_alpha   90.00
_cell.angle_beta   90.00
_cell.angle_gamma   90.00
#
_symmetry.space_group_name_H-M   'P 1'
#
loop_
_entity.id
_entity.type
_entity.pdbx_description
1 polymer ?
#
loop_
_entity_poly.entity_id
_entity_poly.type
_entity_poly.pdbx_seq_one_letter_code
_entity_poly.pdbx_strand_id
1 'polypeptide(L)'
;FEKRMNVAVNVAKYKIENNIPIFNGAREAEVIQKNINRLNNREYSKLTEKFFTNLMELSRSLQADIIEDNEKETKIIDSIGENISTNKNKRELMNIKIGYQGVKGSFSEEAMIKYFGENHTTTDYEEFEDVFVALKNNEVDYGILPIENSCTGAITTVYDLLVKYGLYIVGEECIKIDQNLIGIRGSKLKDIKEIYSHPQGFEQSRKFLNKQSNLKLIPFHNTAISAKYISELNDKSKAAIASLRAAKIYGLDVIEKEINDKDNNHTKFIIVGRKLESSKECNKIT
;
A
#
# COMPACT_ATOMS: atom_id res chain seq x y z
N PHE A 1 6.87 -7.12 36.32
CA PHE A 1 6.83 -7.96 35.13
C PHE A 1 7.45 -7.25 33.93
N GLU A 2 6.90 -6.10 33.49
CA GLU A 2 7.38 -5.34 32.32
C GLU A 2 8.88 -5.02 32.32
N LYS A 3 9.41 -4.53 33.47
CA LYS A 3 10.86 -4.27 33.60
C LYS A 3 11.71 -5.51 33.32
N ARG A 4 11.23 -6.70 33.71
CA ARG A 4 11.92 -7.95 33.42
C ARG A 4 11.84 -8.33 31.95
N MET A 5 10.70 -8.12 31.31
CA MET A 5 10.55 -8.39 29.88
C MET A 5 11.44 -7.45 29.04
N ASN A 6 11.55 -6.18 29.43
CA ASN A 6 12.49 -5.24 28.79
C ASN A 6 13.96 -5.69 28.94
N VAL A 7 14.33 -6.29 30.07
CA VAL A 7 15.66 -6.89 30.23
C VAL A 7 15.81 -8.12 29.34
N ALA A 8 14.77 -8.96 29.19
CA ALA A 8 14.81 -10.12 28.29
C ALA A 8 15.03 -9.72 26.83
N VAL A 9 14.43 -8.60 26.36
CA VAL A 9 14.69 -8.01 25.04
C VAL A 9 16.16 -7.62 24.85
N ASN A 10 16.75 -6.93 25.84
CA ASN A 10 18.17 -6.54 25.77
C ASN A 10 19.11 -7.76 25.79
N VAL A 11 18.73 -8.80 26.56
CA VAL A 11 19.47 -10.07 26.60
C VAL A 11 19.37 -10.81 25.26
N ALA A 12 18.22 -10.78 24.57
CA ALA A 12 18.08 -11.36 23.25
C ALA A 12 19.03 -10.69 22.24
N LYS A 13 19.03 -9.36 22.19
CA LYS A 13 19.94 -8.59 21.32
C LYS A 13 21.40 -8.94 21.55
N TYR A 14 21.83 -8.95 22.82
CA TYR A 14 23.19 -9.33 23.18
C TYR A 14 23.53 -10.77 22.75
N LYS A 15 22.59 -11.71 22.89
CA LYS A 15 22.80 -13.11 22.46
C LYS A 15 22.92 -13.24 20.94
N ILE A 16 22.12 -12.49 20.18
CA ILE A 16 22.23 -12.42 18.71
C ILE A 16 23.64 -11.95 18.32
N GLU A 17 24.06 -10.80 18.85
CA GLU A 17 25.37 -10.20 18.54
C GLU A 17 26.57 -11.09 18.87
N ASN A 18 26.43 -11.97 19.87
CA ASN A 18 27.51 -12.82 20.37
C ASN A 18 27.32 -14.31 20.06
N ASN A 19 26.35 -14.71 19.25
CA ASN A 19 26.03 -16.11 18.92
C ASN A 19 25.83 -17.01 20.17
N ILE A 20 25.15 -16.50 21.20
CA ILE A 20 24.90 -17.22 22.46
C ILE A 20 23.52 -17.88 22.40
N PRO A 21 23.39 -19.19 22.75
CA PRO A 21 22.10 -19.87 22.76
C PRO A 21 21.13 -19.27 23.78
N ILE A 22 19.83 -19.29 23.46
CA ILE A 22 18.76 -18.76 24.34
C ILE A 22 18.74 -19.51 25.68
N PHE A 23 18.78 -20.84 25.61
CA PHE A 23 18.67 -21.70 26.79
C PHE A 23 20.03 -21.98 27.45
N ASN A 24 20.10 -21.75 28.75
CA ASN A 24 21.22 -22.16 29.59
C ASN A 24 20.68 -22.71 30.89
N GLY A 25 20.52 -24.05 30.96
CA GLY A 25 19.91 -24.73 32.07
C GLY A 25 20.68 -24.55 33.40
N ALA A 26 22.02 -24.51 33.36
CA ALA A 26 22.84 -24.30 34.57
C ALA A 26 22.59 -22.90 35.16
N ARG A 27 22.52 -21.88 34.30
CA ARG A 27 22.24 -20.50 34.75
C ARG A 27 20.81 -20.34 35.29
N GLU A 28 19.84 -21.00 34.66
CA GLU A 28 18.46 -20.96 35.13
C GLU A 28 18.32 -21.62 36.49
N ALA A 29 18.94 -22.80 36.68
CA ALA A 29 18.97 -23.50 37.99
C ALA A 29 19.62 -22.64 39.08
N GLU A 30 20.73 -21.97 38.79
CA GLU A 30 21.39 -21.05 39.74
C GLU A 30 20.46 -19.90 40.15
N VAL A 31 19.73 -19.28 39.20
CA VAL A 31 18.80 -18.20 39.51
C VAL A 31 17.63 -18.69 40.35
N ILE A 32 17.07 -19.86 40.05
CA ILE A 32 15.99 -20.48 40.84
C ILE A 32 16.47 -20.72 42.27
N GLN A 33 17.62 -21.39 42.44
CA GLN A 33 18.16 -21.71 43.75
C GLN A 33 18.48 -20.46 44.56
N LYS A 34 19.03 -19.42 43.95
CA LYS A 34 19.28 -18.13 44.58
C LYS A 34 18.02 -17.49 45.15
N ASN A 35 16.90 -17.58 44.42
CA ASN A 35 15.63 -17.02 44.88
C ASN A 35 14.95 -17.88 45.94
N ILE A 36 15.07 -19.21 45.86
CA ILE A 36 14.63 -20.12 46.93
C ILE A 36 15.39 -19.81 48.23
N ASN A 37 16.69 -19.58 48.16
CA ASN A 37 17.52 -19.28 49.33
C ASN A 37 17.19 -17.94 49.98
N ARG A 38 16.52 -17.03 49.30
CA ARG A 38 16.05 -15.73 49.82
C ARG A 38 14.71 -15.80 50.54
N LEU A 39 14.03 -16.95 50.51
CA LEU A 39 12.73 -17.11 51.19
C LEU A 39 12.90 -17.13 52.70
N ASN A 40 12.08 -16.37 53.40
CA ASN A 40 11.94 -16.43 54.83
C ASN A 40 11.18 -17.69 55.29
N ASN A 41 10.16 -18.13 54.51
CA ASN A 41 9.42 -19.38 54.75
C ASN A 41 9.77 -20.41 53.66
N ARG A 42 10.40 -21.52 54.09
CA ARG A 42 10.86 -22.60 53.22
C ARG A 42 9.72 -23.47 52.64
N GLU A 43 8.53 -23.40 53.20
CA GLU A 43 7.36 -24.12 52.66
C GLU A 43 7.02 -23.68 51.27
N TYR A 44 7.35 -22.42 50.89
CA TYR A 44 7.10 -21.88 49.58
C TYR A 44 8.16 -22.24 48.51
N SER A 45 9.16 -23.05 48.86
CA SER A 45 10.27 -23.40 47.96
C SER A 45 9.78 -23.99 46.63
N LYS A 46 8.85 -24.96 46.66
CA LYS A 46 8.28 -25.56 45.43
C LYS A 46 7.46 -24.56 44.58
N LEU A 47 6.73 -23.68 45.26
CA LEU A 47 5.96 -22.64 44.53
C LEU A 47 6.89 -21.60 43.89
N THR A 48 7.97 -21.24 44.56
CA THR A 48 8.99 -20.33 44.06
C THR A 48 9.71 -20.92 42.86
N GLU A 49 10.09 -22.20 42.94
CA GLU A 49 10.69 -22.92 41.81
C GLU A 49 9.76 -22.89 40.61
N LYS A 50 8.50 -23.27 40.74
CA LYS A 50 7.51 -23.27 39.68
C LYS A 50 7.29 -21.85 39.08
N PHE A 51 7.21 -20.85 39.94
CA PHE A 51 7.05 -19.46 39.53
C PHE A 51 8.22 -18.98 38.65
N PHE A 52 9.46 -19.22 39.10
CA PHE A 52 10.64 -18.80 38.36
C PHE A 52 10.86 -19.61 37.07
N THR A 53 10.52 -20.90 37.06
CA THR A 53 10.54 -21.72 35.83
C THR A 53 9.61 -21.15 34.79
N ASN A 54 8.35 -20.88 35.11
CA ASN A 54 7.38 -20.29 34.19
C ASN A 54 7.82 -18.88 33.72
N LEU A 55 8.39 -18.07 34.62
CA LEU A 55 8.87 -16.74 34.28
C LEU A 55 10.06 -16.79 33.31
N MET A 56 10.91 -17.81 33.41
CA MET A 56 12.02 -18.04 32.47
C MET A 56 11.52 -18.56 31.13
N GLU A 57 10.50 -19.42 31.12
CA GLU A 57 9.85 -19.87 29.88
C GLU A 57 9.27 -18.71 29.11
N LEU A 58 8.54 -17.82 29.75
CA LEU A 58 8.03 -16.58 29.11
C LEU A 58 9.16 -15.70 28.58
N SER A 59 10.25 -15.57 29.33
CA SER A 59 11.41 -14.80 28.88
C SER A 59 12.12 -15.45 27.69
N ARG A 60 12.17 -16.79 27.62
CA ARG A 60 12.73 -17.52 26.46
C ARG A 60 11.84 -17.39 25.23
N SER A 61 10.52 -17.51 25.40
CA SER A 61 9.58 -17.31 24.29
C SER A 61 9.78 -15.93 23.65
N LEU A 62 9.79 -14.87 24.46
CA LEU A 62 10.03 -13.52 23.95
C LEU A 62 11.40 -13.37 23.26
N GLN A 63 12.46 -14.01 23.79
CA GLN A 63 13.78 -13.99 23.14
C GLN A 63 13.79 -14.77 21.82
N ALA A 64 13.04 -15.89 21.73
CA ALA A 64 12.93 -16.68 20.51
C ALA A 64 12.21 -15.89 19.40
N ASP A 65 11.11 -15.22 19.75
CA ASP A 65 10.37 -14.37 18.81
C ASP A 65 11.28 -13.27 18.23
N ILE A 66 12.06 -12.60 19.07
CA ILE A 66 13.00 -11.54 18.63
C ILE A 66 14.11 -12.10 17.72
N ILE A 67 14.62 -13.31 18.01
CA ILE A 67 15.66 -13.94 17.18
C ILE A 67 15.08 -14.36 15.84
N GLU A 68 13.88 -14.95 15.84
CA GLU A 68 13.19 -15.36 14.60
C GLU A 68 12.91 -14.15 13.70
N ASP A 69 12.45 -13.04 14.27
CA ASP A 69 12.23 -11.79 13.51
C ASP A 69 13.55 -11.23 12.96
N ASN A 70 14.63 -11.25 13.75
CA ASN A 70 15.96 -10.81 13.28
C ASN A 70 16.52 -11.74 12.18
N GLU A 71 16.32 -13.06 12.29
CA GLU A 71 16.71 -13.99 11.22
C GLU A 71 15.90 -13.80 9.94
N LYS A 72 14.61 -13.47 10.06
CA LYS A 72 13.77 -13.11 8.90
C LYS A 72 14.28 -11.83 8.24
N GLU A 73 14.58 -10.80 9.03
CA GLU A 73 15.17 -9.54 8.52
C GLU A 73 16.51 -9.79 7.84
N THR A 74 17.39 -10.59 8.43
CA THR A 74 18.71 -10.91 7.86
C THR A 74 18.57 -11.68 6.55
N LYS A 75 17.69 -12.69 6.48
CA LYS A 75 17.42 -13.44 5.23
C LYS A 75 16.82 -12.54 4.15
N ILE A 76 15.96 -11.59 4.54
CA ILE A 76 15.42 -10.58 3.61
C ILE A 76 16.57 -9.70 3.10
N ILE A 77 17.45 -9.21 3.97
CA ILE A 77 18.60 -8.36 3.60
C ILE A 77 19.56 -9.12 2.67
N ASP A 78 19.87 -10.37 2.95
CA ASP A 78 20.74 -11.20 2.11
C ASP A 78 20.10 -11.47 0.74
N SER A 79 18.80 -11.78 0.70
CA SER A 79 18.05 -11.94 -0.56
C SER A 79 17.92 -10.63 -1.35
N ILE A 80 17.89 -9.49 -0.67
CA ILE A 80 17.89 -8.15 -1.25
C ILE A 80 19.27 -7.88 -1.89
N GLY A 81 20.37 -8.23 -1.22
CA GLY A 81 21.74 -8.01 -1.72
C GLY A 81 22.00 -8.67 -3.08
N GLU A 82 21.46 -9.86 -3.31
CA GLU A 82 21.58 -10.58 -4.59
C GLU A 82 20.68 -10.03 -5.70
N ASN A 83 19.64 -9.26 -5.36
CA ASN A 83 18.62 -8.77 -6.29
C ASN A 83 18.66 -7.26 -6.54
N ILE A 84 19.68 -6.54 -6.03
CA ILE A 84 19.83 -5.10 -6.27
C ILE A 84 20.31 -4.84 -7.68
N SER A 85 19.50 -4.16 -8.47
CA SER A 85 19.89 -3.56 -9.74
C SER A 85 20.14 -2.07 -9.55
N THR A 86 21.35 -1.60 -9.87
CA THR A 86 21.67 -0.16 -9.89
C THR A 86 21.15 0.43 -11.20
N ASN A 87 20.00 1.07 -11.18
CA ASN A 87 19.44 1.68 -12.39
C ASN A 87 19.59 3.21 -12.39
N LYS A 88 20.10 3.71 -13.51
CA LYS A 88 20.09 5.13 -13.89
C LYS A 88 18.66 5.54 -14.30
N ASN A 89 18.34 6.81 -14.17
CA ASN A 89 17.10 7.50 -14.53
C ASN A 89 16.09 6.70 -15.36
N LYS A 90 15.02 6.21 -14.72
CA LYS A 90 13.95 5.42 -15.38
C LYS A 90 13.25 6.15 -16.53
N ARG A 91 13.29 7.49 -16.53
CA ARG A 91 12.74 8.32 -17.62
C ARG A 91 13.53 8.21 -18.94
N GLU A 92 14.77 7.74 -18.89
CA GLU A 92 15.67 7.59 -20.05
C GLU A 92 15.70 6.17 -20.60
N LEU A 93 15.03 5.19 -19.94
CA LEU A 93 14.95 3.83 -20.45
C LEU A 93 13.99 3.79 -21.65
N MET A 94 14.56 3.57 -22.84
CA MET A 94 13.77 3.35 -24.05
C MET A 94 13.04 1.98 -23.96
N ASN A 95 11.74 1.97 -24.33
CA ASN A 95 10.91 0.76 -24.52
C ASN A 95 10.57 -0.06 -23.27
N ILE A 96 10.40 0.55 -22.09
CA ILE A 96 9.81 -0.18 -20.95
C ILE A 96 8.32 -0.40 -21.16
N LYS A 97 7.84 -1.57 -20.71
CA LYS A 97 6.44 -1.95 -20.69
C LYS A 97 5.89 -1.74 -19.28
N ILE A 98 4.80 -1.00 -19.16
CA ILE A 98 4.23 -0.62 -17.87
C ILE A 98 2.78 -1.09 -17.80
N GLY A 99 2.45 -1.87 -16.75
CA GLY A 99 1.09 -2.25 -16.42
C GLY A 99 0.49 -1.32 -15.37
N TYR A 100 -0.79 -0.99 -15.49
CA TYR A 100 -1.50 -0.26 -14.45
C TYR A 100 -2.94 -0.75 -14.33
N GLN A 101 -3.50 -0.66 -13.12
CA GLN A 101 -4.89 -1.03 -12.90
C GLN A 101 -5.81 0.12 -13.30
N GLY A 102 -6.89 -0.20 -14.01
CA GLY A 102 -7.90 0.73 -14.47
C GLY A 102 -7.92 0.84 -15.98
N VAL A 103 -8.29 1.98 -16.52
CA VAL A 103 -8.36 2.27 -17.96
C VAL A 103 -7.69 3.61 -18.25
N LYS A 104 -7.55 3.96 -19.54
CA LYS A 104 -7.07 5.28 -19.95
C LYS A 104 -7.92 6.38 -19.29
N GLY A 105 -7.26 7.39 -18.74
CA GLY A 105 -7.91 8.46 -17.97
C GLY A 105 -8.08 8.18 -16.48
N SER A 106 -7.66 7.00 -15.99
CA SER A 106 -7.66 6.70 -14.56
C SER A 106 -6.53 7.44 -13.82
N PHE A 107 -6.66 7.55 -12.50
CA PHE A 107 -5.60 8.11 -11.67
C PHE A 107 -4.35 7.23 -11.63
N SER A 108 -4.48 5.93 -11.87
CA SER A 108 -3.34 5.01 -12.02
C SER A 108 -2.52 5.33 -13.27
N GLU A 109 -3.19 5.63 -14.41
CA GLU A 109 -2.51 6.09 -15.62
C GLU A 109 -1.84 7.45 -15.39
N GLU A 110 -2.49 8.36 -14.65
CA GLU A 110 -1.91 9.66 -14.30
C GLU A 110 -0.64 9.52 -13.46
N ALA A 111 -0.67 8.63 -12.47
CA ALA A 111 0.51 8.29 -11.66
C ALA A 111 1.64 7.70 -12.52
N MET A 112 1.31 6.80 -13.43
CA MET A 112 2.24 6.21 -14.37
C MET A 112 2.94 7.28 -15.24
N ILE A 113 2.17 8.19 -15.82
CA ILE A 113 2.71 9.24 -16.67
C ILE A 113 3.56 10.23 -15.87
N LYS A 114 3.13 10.58 -14.65
CA LYS A 114 3.89 11.48 -13.79
C LYS A 114 5.24 10.91 -13.42
N TYR A 115 5.31 9.60 -13.17
CA TYR A 115 6.53 8.91 -12.76
C TYR A 115 7.47 8.60 -13.95
N PHE A 116 6.94 8.02 -15.05
CA PHE A 116 7.73 7.54 -16.18
C PHE A 116 7.73 8.49 -17.38
N GLY A 117 6.72 9.34 -17.53
CA GLY A 117 6.48 10.12 -18.74
C GLY A 117 5.47 9.44 -19.68
N GLU A 118 5.22 10.07 -20.84
CA GLU A 118 4.17 9.63 -21.78
C GLU A 118 4.63 8.60 -22.83
N ASN A 119 5.95 8.42 -23.02
CA ASN A 119 6.50 7.71 -24.19
C ASN A 119 6.85 6.25 -23.93
N HIS A 120 5.96 5.50 -23.29
CA HIS A 120 6.18 4.09 -22.96
C HIS A 120 5.06 3.19 -23.50
N THR A 121 5.36 1.91 -23.68
CA THR A 121 4.33 0.91 -23.97
C THR A 121 3.55 0.61 -22.70
N THR A 122 2.24 0.84 -22.74
CA THR A 122 1.39 0.67 -21.54
C THR A 122 0.28 -0.32 -21.78
N THR A 123 -0.05 -1.08 -20.73
CA THR A 123 -1.17 -2.03 -20.73
C THR A 123 -2.03 -1.77 -19.50
N ASP A 124 -3.32 -1.59 -19.70
CA ASP A 124 -4.30 -1.46 -18.64
C ASP A 124 -4.86 -2.83 -18.26
N TYR A 125 -5.11 -3.01 -16.96
CA TYR A 125 -5.64 -4.23 -16.37
C TYR A 125 -6.87 -3.90 -15.52
N GLU A 126 -7.83 -4.80 -15.50
CA GLU A 126 -9.08 -4.59 -14.76
C GLU A 126 -8.85 -4.71 -13.24
N GLU A 127 -8.19 -5.79 -12.83
CA GLU A 127 -7.96 -6.10 -11.42
C GLU A 127 -6.52 -5.82 -10.99
N PHE A 128 -6.33 -5.56 -9.68
CA PHE A 128 -4.98 -5.38 -9.11
C PHE A 128 -4.10 -6.61 -9.34
N GLU A 129 -4.67 -7.80 -9.15
CA GLU A 129 -3.94 -9.06 -9.26
C GLU A 129 -3.40 -9.30 -10.68
N ASP A 130 -4.12 -8.87 -11.71
CA ASP A 130 -3.69 -9.02 -13.10
C ASP A 130 -2.36 -8.30 -13.37
N VAL A 131 -2.13 -7.14 -12.73
CA VAL A 131 -0.86 -6.41 -12.83
C VAL A 131 0.29 -7.23 -12.22
N PHE A 132 0.04 -7.89 -11.08
CA PHE A 132 1.03 -8.76 -10.43
C PHE A 132 1.35 -10.00 -11.28
N VAL A 133 0.32 -10.61 -11.86
CA VAL A 133 0.47 -11.75 -12.78
C VAL A 133 1.30 -11.35 -14.00
N ALA A 134 0.98 -10.22 -14.63
CA ALA A 134 1.71 -9.71 -15.79
C ALA A 134 3.18 -9.42 -15.48
N LEU A 135 3.49 -8.89 -14.28
CA LEU A 135 4.86 -8.73 -13.80
C LEU A 135 5.58 -10.07 -13.66
N LYS A 136 4.95 -11.08 -13.06
CA LYS A 136 5.53 -12.42 -12.91
C LYS A 136 5.77 -13.11 -14.25
N ASN A 137 4.87 -12.92 -15.21
CA ASN A 137 4.98 -13.49 -16.55
C ASN A 137 5.95 -12.72 -17.47
N ASN A 138 6.59 -11.64 -17.01
CA ASN A 138 7.43 -10.74 -17.80
C ASN A 138 6.69 -10.07 -18.99
N GLU A 139 5.38 -9.92 -18.91
CA GLU A 139 4.57 -9.20 -19.89
C GLU A 139 4.79 -7.70 -19.77
N VAL A 140 5.00 -7.21 -18.53
CA VAL A 140 5.35 -5.83 -18.21
C VAL A 140 6.60 -5.79 -17.32
N ASP A 141 7.31 -4.66 -17.35
CA ASP A 141 8.53 -4.45 -16.57
C ASP A 141 8.23 -3.83 -15.20
N TYR A 142 7.24 -2.94 -15.15
CA TYR A 142 6.77 -2.27 -13.94
C TYR A 142 5.24 -2.31 -13.86
N GLY A 143 4.75 -2.32 -12.63
CA GLY A 143 3.32 -2.20 -12.31
C GLY A 143 3.03 -0.93 -11.51
N ILE A 144 1.92 -0.27 -11.78
CA ILE A 144 1.43 0.89 -11.02
C ILE A 144 0.15 0.51 -10.30
N LEU A 145 0.14 0.66 -8.97
CA LEU A 145 -0.96 0.26 -8.10
C LEU A 145 -1.19 1.29 -7.00
N PRO A 146 -2.45 1.63 -6.68
CA PRO A 146 -2.74 2.47 -5.53
C PRO A 146 -2.52 1.67 -4.24
N ILE A 147 -1.84 2.25 -3.25
CA ILE A 147 -1.59 1.58 -1.97
C ILE A 147 -2.31 2.23 -0.80
N GLU A 148 -2.52 3.53 -0.87
CA GLU A 148 -3.17 4.29 0.19
C GLU A 148 -3.89 5.52 -0.38
N ASN A 149 -5.06 5.84 0.16
CA ASN A 149 -5.74 7.10 -0.10
C ASN A 149 -5.95 7.87 1.22
N SER A 150 -5.70 9.16 1.22
CA SER A 150 -5.76 10.01 2.41
C SER A 150 -7.16 10.10 3.05
N CYS A 151 -8.22 9.75 2.32
CA CYS A 151 -9.59 9.78 2.79
C CYS A 151 -10.12 8.41 3.22
N THR A 152 -9.68 7.33 2.56
CA THR A 152 -10.19 5.96 2.77
C THR A 152 -9.18 5.02 3.42
N GLY A 153 -7.92 5.44 3.54
CA GLY A 153 -6.87 4.66 4.18
C GLY A 153 -6.17 3.67 3.24
N ALA A 154 -5.57 2.65 3.83
CA ALA A 154 -4.79 1.64 3.14
C ALA A 154 -5.65 0.73 2.25
N ILE A 155 -5.13 0.36 1.09
CA ILE A 155 -5.73 -0.61 0.17
C ILE A 155 -5.10 -1.98 0.45
N THR A 156 -5.64 -2.66 1.47
CA THR A 156 -5.08 -3.90 2.04
C THR A 156 -4.85 -5.00 1.00
N THR A 157 -5.73 -5.11 0.01
CA THR A 157 -5.59 -6.07 -1.08
C THR A 157 -4.25 -5.95 -1.81
N VAL A 158 -3.72 -4.73 -1.99
CA VAL A 158 -2.44 -4.52 -2.67
C VAL A 158 -1.27 -4.96 -1.80
N TYR A 159 -1.35 -4.75 -0.47
CA TYR A 159 -0.35 -5.29 0.47
C TYR A 159 -0.31 -6.82 0.45
N ASP A 160 -1.48 -7.47 0.48
CA ASP A 160 -1.59 -8.93 0.43
C ASP A 160 -1.00 -9.49 -0.88
N LEU A 161 -1.24 -8.81 -2.00
CA LEU A 161 -0.69 -9.20 -3.30
C LEU A 161 0.83 -9.00 -3.37
N LEU A 162 1.38 -7.94 -2.78
CA LEU A 162 2.84 -7.75 -2.70
C LEU A 162 3.50 -8.95 -1.99
N VAL A 163 2.95 -9.36 -0.86
CA VAL A 163 3.43 -10.52 -0.11
C VAL A 163 3.27 -11.81 -0.90
N LYS A 164 2.07 -12.03 -1.48
CA LYS A 164 1.73 -13.24 -2.25
C LYS A 164 2.67 -13.45 -3.44
N TYR A 165 2.98 -12.39 -4.17
CA TYR A 165 3.80 -12.48 -5.38
C TYR A 165 5.29 -12.24 -5.14
N GLY A 166 5.69 -11.78 -3.95
CA GLY A 166 7.08 -11.52 -3.59
C GLY A 166 7.75 -10.53 -4.56
N LEU A 167 7.06 -9.42 -4.86
CA LEU A 167 7.55 -8.34 -5.71
C LEU A 167 7.97 -7.13 -4.86
N TYR A 168 8.77 -6.26 -5.44
CA TYR A 168 9.40 -5.15 -4.72
C TYR A 168 8.76 -3.81 -5.08
N ILE A 169 8.58 -2.95 -4.08
CA ILE A 169 8.27 -1.54 -4.30
C ILE A 169 9.56 -0.84 -4.71
N VAL A 170 9.58 -0.28 -5.91
CA VAL A 170 10.77 0.37 -6.51
C VAL A 170 10.58 1.86 -6.74
N GLY A 171 9.45 2.40 -6.32
CA GLY A 171 9.14 3.82 -6.36
C GLY A 171 7.76 4.12 -5.81
N GLU A 172 7.50 5.39 -5.58
CA GLU A 172 6.17 5.89 -5.19
C GLU A 172 5.84 7.18 -5.94
N GLU A 173 4.56 7.42 -6.15
CA GLU A 173 4.04 8.67 -6.72
C GLU A 173 2.75 9.06 -6.00
N CYS A 174 2.58 10.34 -5.74
CA CYS A 174 1.40 10.86 -5.06
C CYS A 174 0.57 11.71 -6.03
N ILE A 175 -0.70 11.34 -6.21
CA ILE A 175 -1.63 12.03 -7.10
C ILE A 175 -2.74 12.68 -6.27
N LYS A 176 -2.98 13.96 -6.53
CA LYS A 176 -4.16 14.65 -6.02
C LYS A 176 -5.39 14.14 -6.75
N ILE A 177 -6.42 13.77 -6.00
CA ILE A 177 -7.66 13.24 -6.56
C ILE A 177 -8.68 14.36 -6.65
N ASP A 178 -8.74 15.01 -7.80
CA ASP A 178 -9.73 16.03 -8.07
C ASP A 178 -10.89 15.46 -8.88
N GLN A 179 -12.07 15.45 -8.28
CA GLN A 179 -13.30 15.02 -8.91
C GLN A 179 -13.94 16.22 -9.64
N ASN A 180 -14.31 16.02 -10.90
CA ASN A 180 -14.94 17.03 -11.71
C ASN A 180 -16.23 16.48 -12.32
N LEU A 181 -17.25 17.31 -12.45
CA LEU A 181 -18.43 16.98 -13.23
C LEU A 181 -18.15 17.24 -14.70
N ILE A 182 -18.20 16.20 -15.51
CA ILE A 182 -17.89 16.23 -16.93
C ILE A 182 -19.06 15.70 -17.76
N GLY A 183 -19.25 16.22 -18.95
CA GLY A 183 -20.31 15.81 -19.85
C GLY A 183 -19.93 16.03 -21.31
N ILE A 184 -20.80 15.66 -22.23
CA ILE A 184 -20.54 15.89 -23.65
C ILE A 184 -20.52 17.39 -23.97
N ARG A 185 -19.91 17.73 -25.07
CA ARG A 185 -19.69 19.11 -25.48
C ARG A 185 -20.97 19.95 -25.45
N GLY A 186 -20.90 21.08 -24.73
CA GLY A 186 -21.99 22.01 -24.57
C GLY A 186 -23.07 21.59 -23.57
N SER A 187 -22.89 20.56 -22.77
CA SER A 187 -23.75 20.24 -21.62
C SER A 187 -23.62 21.29 -20.52
N LYS A 188 -24.73 21.59 -19.87
CA LYS A 188 -24.79 22.54 -18.74
C LYS A 188 -25.36 21.84 -17.54
N LEU A 189 -24.96 22.26 -16.33
CA LEU A 189 -25.41 21.66 -15.06
C LEU A 189 -26.95 21.52 -14.98
N LYS A 190 -27.71 22.51 -15.43
CA LYS A 190 -29.18 22.50 -15.43
C LYS A 190 -29.82 21.44 -16.32
N ASP A 191 -29.05 20.93 -17.30
CA ASP A 191 -29.55 19.94 -18.27
C ASP A 191 -29.32 18.51 -17.76
N ILE A 192 -28.45 18.32 -16.75
CA ILE A 192 -28.06 17.02 -16.23
C ILE A 192 -29.18 16.41 -15.38
N LYS A 193 -29.51 15.15 -15.67
CA LYS A 193 -30.50 14.33 -14.96
C LYS A 193 -29.86 13.11 -14.32
N GLU A 194 -28.80 12.56 -14.93
CA GLU A 194 -28.11 11.35 -14.46
C GLU A 194 -26.60 11.61 -14.36
N ILE A 195 -26.01 11.15 -13.25
CA ILE A 195 -24.56 11.23 -13.03
C ILE A 195 -24.02 9.82 -12.78
N TYR A 196 -22.99 9.47 -13.50
CA TYR A 196 -22.30 8.18 -13.45
C TYR A 196 -20.94 8.33 -12.77
N SER A 197 -20.61 7.48 -11.83
CA SER A 197 -19.29 7.42 -11.18
C SER A 197 -19.12 6.18 -10.32
N HIS A 198 -17.89 5.92 -9.90
CA HIS A 198 -17.64 5.00 -8.80
C HIS A 198 -18.31 5.51 -7.52
N PRO A 199 -18.86 4.62 -6.66
CA PRO A 199 -19.50 5.04 -5.39
C PRO A 199 -18.66 5.99 -4.55
N GLN A 200 -17.35 5.78 -4.51
CA GLN A 200 -16.41 6.65 -3.81
C GLN A 200 -16.36 8.08 -4.40
N GLY A 201 -16.52 8.24 -5.72
CA GLY A 201 -16.61 9.56 -6.36
C GLY A 201 -17.84 10.33 -5.90
N PHE A 202 -18.96 9.65 -5.70
CA PHE A 202 -20.16 10.26 -5.14
C PHE A 202 -19.99 10.67 -3.67
N GLU A 203 -19.36 9.80 -2.86
CA GLU A 203 -19.10 10.10 -1.45
C GLU A 203 -18.17 11.31 -1.29
N GLN A 204 -17.14 11.38 -2.11
CA GLN A 204 -16.18 12.47 -2.11
C GLN A 204 -16.74 13.80 -2.62
N SER A 205 -17.88 13.79 -3.30
CA SER A 205 -18.56 14.96 -3.89
C SER A 205 -19.94 15.23 -3.30
N ARG A 206 -20.24 14.69 -2.12
CA ARG A 206 -21.57 14.71 -1.50
C ARG A 206 -22.12 16.12 -1.29
N LYS A 207 -21.29 17.07 -0.84
CA LYS A 207 -21.71 18.46 -0.61
C LYS A 207 -22.18 19.15 -1.89
N PHE A 208 -21.47 18.90 -3.00
CA PHE A 208 -21.86 19.41 -4.30
C PHE A 208 -23.16 18.76 -4.78
N LEU A 209 -23.25 17.43 -4.72
CA LEU A 209 -24.42 16.67 -5.17
C LEU A 209 -25.69 17.01 -4.40
N ASN A 210 -25.59 17.22 -3.09
CA ASN A 210 -26.74 17.57 -2.24
C ASN A 210 -27.32 18.97 -2.53
N LYS A 211 -26.58 19.85 -3.20
CA LYS A 211 -27.09 21.15 -3.64
C LYS A 211 -27.94 21.06 -4.91
N GLN A 212 -27.87 19.93 -5.60
CA GLN A 212 -28.58 19.71 -6.83
C GLN A 212 -29.85 18.90 -6.56
N SER A 213 -31.01 19.41 -6.99
CA SER A 213 -32.27 18.68 -6.91
C SER A 213 -32.46 17.76 -8.10
N ASN A 214 -33.08 16.59 -7.85
CA ASN A 214 -33.50 15.66 -8.92
C ASN A 214 -32.42 15.00 -9.76
N LEU A 215 -31.21 14.84 -9.25
CA LEU A 215 -30.15 14.06 -9.91
C LEU A 215 -30.27 12.58 -9.56
N LYS A 216 -30.22 11.72 -10.55
CA LYS A 216 -30.12 10.28 -10.38
C LYS A 216 -28.63 9.89 -10.40
N LEU A 217 -28.12 9.33 -9.31
CA LEU A 217 -26.74 8.84 -9.20
C LEU A 217 -26.71 7.38 -9.58
N ILE A 218 -25.87 7.04 -10.58
CA ILE A 218 -25.76 5.67 -11.12
C ILE A 218 -24.34 5.16 -10.84
N PRO A 219 -24.20 4.17 -9.94
CA PRO A 219 -22.90 3.56 -9.65
C PRO A 219 -22.30 2.89 -10.89
N PHE A 220 -20.99 3.07 -11.06
CA PHE A 220 -20.20 2.49 -12.15
C PHE A 220 -18.88 1.95 -11.61
N HIS A 221 -18.19 1.08 -12.39
CA HIS A 221 -16.99 0.37 -11.93
C HIS A 221 -15.84 1.32 -11.53
N ASN A 222 -15.57 2.33 -12.35
CA ASN A 222 -14.62 3.38 -12.01
C ASN A 222 -14.96 4.71 -12.69
N THR A 223 -14.29 5.78 -12.25
CA THR A 223 -14.54 7.14 -12.73
C THR A 223 -14.19 7.34 -14.22
N ALA A 224 -13.09 6.73 -14.68
CA ALA A 224 -12.67 6.88 -16.08
C ALA A 224 -13.55 6.08 -17.05
N ILE A 225 -14.02 4.89 -16.65
CA ILE A 225 -15.03 4.13 -17.43
C ILE A 225 -16.34 4.92 -17.51
N SER A 226 -16.74 5.61 -16.45
CA SER A 226 -17.91 6.48 -16.47
C SER A 226 -17.77 7.60 -17.51
N ALA A 227 -16.59 8.22 -17.58
CA ALA A 227 -16.30 9.23 -18.60
C ALA A 227 -16.37 8.67 -20.03
N LYS A 228 -15.77 7.51 -20.26
CA LYS A 228 -15.85 6.81 -21.55
C LYS A 228 -17.30 6.53 -21.93
N TYR A 229 -18.08 5.98 -21.01
CA TYR A 229 -19.49 5.66 -21.23
C TYR A 229 -20.32 6.89 -21.61
N ILE A 230 -20.13 8.03 -20.92
CA ILE A 230 -20.83 9.29 -21.25
C ILE A 230 -20.45 9.78 -22.64
N SER A 231 -19.20 9.64 -23.05
CA SER A 231 -18.76 10.05 -24.39
C SER A 231 -19.44 9.22 -25.49
N GLU A 232 -19.65 7.92 -25.26
CA GLU A 232 -20.30 7.01 -26.20
C GLU A 232 -21.81 7.25 -26.29
N LEU A 233 -22.47 7.56 -25.15
CA LEU A 233 -23.91 7.85 -25.12
C LEU A 233 -24.29 9.12 -25.87
N ASN A 234 -23.42 10.13 -25.91
CA ASN A 234 -23.62 11.43 -26.54
C ASN A 234 -24.95 12.11 -26.14
N ASP A 235 -25.34 12.05 -24.88
CA ASP A 235 -26.57 12.61 -24.32
C ASP A 235 -26.26 13.73 -23.32
N LYS A 236 -26.75 14.97 -23.65
CA LYS A 236 -26.50 16.17 -22.82
C LYS A 236 -27.14 16.11 -21.43
N SER A 237 -28.07 15.20 -21.21
CA SER A 237 -28.71 15.02 -19.90
C SER A 237 -27.91 14.13 -18.94
N LYS A 238 -26.78 13.62 -19.37
CA LYS A 238 -25.92 12.69 -18.63
C LYS A 238 -24.56 13.30 -18.40
N ALA A 239 -23.99 13.01 -17.22
CA ALA A 239 -22.66 13.46 -16.82
C ALA A 239 -21.92 12.34 -16.09
N ALA A 240 -20.60 12.49 -15.96
CA ALA A 240 -19.79 11.65 -15.11
C ALA A 240 -19.02 12.49 -14.08
N ILE A 241 -18.68 11.87 -12.94
CA ILE A 241 -17.67 12.41 -12.04
C ILE A 241 -16.36 11.68 -12.32
N ALA A 242 -15.35 12.41 -12.79
CA ALA A 242 -14.05 11.86 -13.16
C ALA A 242 -12.93 12.92 -13.12
N SER A 243 -11.70 12.50 -13.49
CA SER A 243 -10.53 13.37 -13.59
C SER A 243 -10.61 14.31 -14.81
N LEU A 244 -9.87 15.44 -14.77
CA LEU A 244 -9.69 16.30 -15.94
C LEU A 244 -9.01 15.56 -17.10
N ARG A 245 -8.13 14.61 -16.78
CA ARG A 245 -7.48 13.77 -17.79
C ARG A 245 -8.49 12.90 -18.53
N ALA A 246 -9.42 12.27 -17.83
CA ALA A 246 -10.50 11.51 -18.46
C ALA A 246 -11.35 12.39 -19.38
N ALA A 247 -11.71 13.61 -18.94
CA ALA A 247 -12.42 14.55 -19.77
C ALA A 247 -11.67 14.85 -21.09
N LYS A 248 -10.36 15.11 -21.00
CA LYS A 248 -9.51 15.38 -22.17
C LYS A 248 -9.45 14.19 -23.13
N ILE A 249 -9.24 12.98 -22.62
CA ILE A 249 -9.09 11.76 -23.43
C ILE A 249 -10.37 11.44 -24.20
N TYR A 250 -11.52 11.56 -23.51
CA TYR A 250 -12.82 11.20 -24.09
C TYR A 250 -13.57 12.36 -24.74
N GLY A 251 -12.91 13.53 -24.91
CA GLY A 251 -13.47 14.69 -25.60
C GLY A 251 -14.68 15.31 -24.91
N LEU A 252 -14.72 15.25 -23.57
CA LEU A 252 -15.79 15.79 -22.74
C LEU A 252 -15.46 17.20 -22.25
N ASP A 253 -16.52 18.02 -22.08
CA ASP A 253 -16.40 19.33 -21.46
C ASP A 253 -16.50 19.19 -19.94
N VAL A 254 -15.76 20.05 -19.23
CA VAL A 254 -15.86 20.17 -17.78
C VAL A 254 -17.02 21.12 -17.45
N ILE A 255 -18.05 20.58 -16.80
CA ILE A 255 -19.24 21.33 -16.39
C ILE A 255 -18.96 22.08 -15.07
N GLU A 256 -18.36 21.38 -14.09
CA GLU A 256 -17.92 21.94 -12.81
C GLU A 256 -16.59 21.31 -12.40
N LYS A 257 -15.66 22.14 -11.90
CA LYS A 257 -14.34 21.71 -11.46
C LYS A 257 -14.32 21.48 -9.95
N GLU A 258 -13.45 20.56 -9.53
CA GLU A 258 -13.05 20.39 -8.12
C GLU A 258 -14.27 20.30 -7.18
N ILE A 259 -15.20 19.41 -7.53
CA ILE A 259 -16.45 19.21 -6.78
C ILE A 259 -16.24 18.38 -5.49
N ASN A 260 -14.99 18.13 -5.11
CA ASN A 260 -14.63 17.38 -3.90
C ASN A 260 -15.11 18.07 -2.63
N ASP A 261 -15.49 17.28 -1.65
CA ASP A 261 -15.81 17.74 -0.29
C ASP A 261 -14.57 18.20 0.50
N LYS A 262 -13.39 17.66 0.16
CA LYS A 262 -12.10 17.93 0.79
C LYS A 262 -11.03 18.21 -0.26
N ASP A 263 -10.26 19.27 -0.07
CA ASP A 263 -9.21 19.68 -1.00
C ASP A 263 -7.91 18.87 -0.87
N ASN A 264 -7.75 18.10 0.20
CA ASN A 264 -6.54 17.32 0.51
C ASN A 264 -6.67 15.83 0.20
N ASN A 265 -7.51 15.47 -0.78
CA ASN A 265 -7.64 14.08 -1.21
C ASN A 265 -6.47 13.69 -2.12
N HIS A 266 -5.64 12.77 -1.65
CA HIS A 266 -4.49 12.25 -2.40
C HIS A 266 -4.48 10.73 -2.35
N THR A 267 -4.07 10.12 -3.45
CA THR A 267 -3.78 8.69 -3.51
C THR A 267 -2.28 8.50 -3.74
N LYS A 268 -1.68 7.69 -2.89
CA LYS A 268 -0.32 7.21 -3.07
C LYS A 268 -0.34 5.97 -3.94
N PHE A 269 0.42 6.00 -5.01
CA PHE A 269 0.66 4.88 -5.91
C PHE A 269 2.06 4.35 -5.69
N ILE A 270 2.22 3.05 -5.79
CA ILE A 270 3.51 2.38 -5.77
C ILE A 270 3.87 1.91 -7.17
N ILE A 271 5.15 1.93 -7.44
CA ILE A 271 5.76 1.32 -8.60
C ILE A 271 6.33 -0.02 -8.16
N VAL A 272 5.85 -1.09 -8.75
CA VAL A 272 6.23 -2.46 -8.41
C VAL A 272 7.11 -3.04 -9.51
N GLY A 273 8.19 -3.70 -9.12
CA GLY A 273 9.13 -4.35 -10.03
C GLY A 273 9.54 -5.74 -9.54
N ARG A 274 10.16 -6.54 -10.43
CA ARG A 274 10.64 -7.90 -10.12
C ARG A 274 11.93 -7.93 -9.30
N LYS A 275 12.68 -6.85 -9.32
CA LYS A 275 13.96 -6.72 -8.60
C LYS A 275 13.95 -5.45 -7.78
N LEU A 276 14.60 -5.50 -6.64
CA LEU A 276 14.84 -4.28 -5.88
C LEU A 276 15.79 -3.37 -6.65
N GLU A 277 15.44 -2.11 -6.73
CA GLU A 277 16.26 -1.11 -7.40
C GLU A 277 16.74 -0.08 -6.39
N SER A 278 18.02 0.22 -6.40
CA SER A 278 18.59 1.30 -5.61
C SER A 278 19.23 2.34 -6.50
N SER A 279 19.07 3.61 -6.14
CA SER A 279 19.80 4.73 -6.73
C SER A 279 20.37 5.60 -5.62
N LYS A 280 21.32 6.47 -5.95
CA LYS A 280 21.85 7.45 -4.98
C LYS A 280 20.80 8.42 -4.44
N GLU A 281 19.66 8.50 -5.11
CA GLU A 281 18.51 9.37 -4.75
C GLU A 281 17.46 8.62 -3.89
N CYS A 282 17.62 7.31 -3.67
CA CYS A 282 16.72 6.56 -2.79
C CYS A 282 16.95 6.99 -1.34
N ASN A 283 15.89 7.57 -0.76
CA ASN A 283 15.90 8.09 0.61
C ASN A 283 14.91 7.36 1.53
N LYS A 284 14.31 6.26 1.04
CA LYS A 284 13.28 5.52 1.76
C LYS A 284 13.42 4.01 1.50
N ILE A 285 13.28 3.24 2.58
CA ILE A 285 13.14 1.78 2.56
C ILE A 285 11.73 1.49 3.06
N THR A 286 11.01 0.65 2.36
CA THR A 286 9.62 0.28 2.72
C THR A 286 9.54 -1.22 2.88
#